data_38576c13d7c7ff5dda76786caf60339e
#
_entry.id   38576c13d7c7ff5dda76786caf60339e
#
_cell.length_a   1.000
_cell.length_b   1.000
_cell.length_c   1.000
_cell.angle_alpha   90.00
_cell.angle_beta   90.00
_cell.angle_gamma   90.00
#
_symmetry.space_group_name_H-M   'P 1'
#
loop_
_entity.id
_entity.type
_entity.pdbx_description
1 polymer ?
#
loop_
_entity_poly.entity_id
_entity_poly.type
_entity_poly.pdbx_seq_one_letter_code
_entity_poly.pdbx_strand_id
1 'polypeptide(L)'
;MKKVVYDCDNTFGIQNCDVDDGLALLYLLGCGEVELLGITSTYGNSKTDIVYHNTIRMAKELELGHIPIKKGGEKAGEVEHEAGYFLAEMARKYTKELSILATGSLTNLWAAWKIDPQFFDHVKEVVLMGGITEPLVFQKKVMDELNFSCDPEASYTVLTRAKNVATVTGNECLKILFRAEEYREKILKLNTRKAEFIYNSIIGWFDYNMDHYGIDGAYNWDVYSAVYLVHPELFEDQYCEMNLSKEDLERGYLRISQNGTNVVNLPKFVKPDEIRREIYRAWNKMIV
;
A
#
# COMPACT_ATOMS: atom_id res chain seq x y z
N MET A 1 -0.69 2.42 -20.37
CA MET A 1 -1.08 2.52 -18.94
C MET A 1 -0.91 1.15 -18.31
N LYS A 2 -0.40 1.09 -17.08
CA LYS A 2 -0.35 -0.13 -16.28
C LYS A 2 -1.74 -0.51 -15.81
N LYS A 3 -2.14 -1.77 -15.95
CA LYS A 3 -3.41 -2.30 -15.43
C LYS A 3 -3.20 -2.69 -13.98
N VAL A 4 -3.87 -2.02 -13.06
CA VAL A 4 -3.64 -2.17 -11.61
C VAL A 4 -4.92 -2.56 -10.88
N VAL A 5 -4.81 -3.54 -9.98
CA VAL A 5 -5.74 -3.71 -8.87
C VAL A 5 -5.03 -3.26 -7.59
N TYR A 6 -5.72 -2.44 -6.81
CA TYR A 6 -5.22 -1.91 -5.54
C TYR A 6 -5.88 -2.61 -4.37
N ASP A 7 -5.09 -3.35 -3.58
CA ASP A 7 -5.51 -4.07 -2.37
C ASP A 7 -5.03 -3.30 -1.14
N CYS A 8 -5.96 -2.82 -0.29
CA CYS A 8 -5.64 -1.85 0.75
C CYS A 8 -6.54 -1.95 1.99
N ASP A 9 -6.06 -1.44 3.12
CA ASP A 9 -6.83 -1.34 4.36
C ASP A 9 -7.19 0.12 4.73
N ASN A 10 -7.66 0.86 3.72
CA ASN A 10 -7.92 2.29 3.68
C ASN A 10 -8.80 2.83 4.81
N THR A 11 -8.20 3.62 5.69
CA THR A 11 -8.85 4.35 6.78
C THR A 11 -8.84 5.89 6.59
N PHE A 12 -8.68 6.38 5.36
CA PHE A 12 -8.59 7.78 5.00
C PHE A 12 -9.73 8.63 5.60
N GLY A 13 -9.36 9.57 6.47
CA GLY A 13 -10.31 10.46 7.14
C GLY A 13 -11.04 9.86 8.33
N ILE A 14 -10.65 8.65 8.79
CA ILE A 14 -11.09 8.10 10.07
C ILE A 14 -10.19 8.65 11.17
N GLN A 15 -10.79 9.13 12.26
CA GLN A 15 -10.06 9.73 13.35
C GLN A 15 -9.03 8.77 13.96
N ASN A 16 -7.81 9.26 14.16
CA ASN A 16 -6.68 8.55 14.75
C ASN A 16 -6.23 7.29 13.96
N CYS A 17 -6.60 7.18 12.70
CA CYS A 17 -6.15 6.14 11.80
C CYS A 17 -5.24 6.71 10.71
N ASP A 18 -4.39 5.86 10.14
CA ASP A 18 -3.52 6.25 9.03
C ASP A 18 -4.32 6.64 7.78
N VAL A 19 -3.74 7.47 6.95
CA VAL A 19 -4.41 8.09 5.80
C VAL A 19 -3.73 7.76 4.47
N ASP A 20 -2.64 7.04 4.50
CA ASP A 20 -1.73 6.89 3.38
C ASP A 20 -2.26 5.95 2.29
N ASP A 21 -3.09 4.95 2.59
CA ASP A 21 -3.84 4.19 1.58
C ASP A 21 -4.69 5.10 0.68
N GLY A 22 -5.42 6.04 1.29
CA GLY A 22 -6.22 7.00 0.54
C GLY A 22 -5.35 7.95 -0.28
N LEU A 23 -4.21 8.36 0.24
CA LEU A 23 -3.24 9.16 -0.47
C LEU A 23 -2.57 8.39 -1.62
N ALA A 24 -2.34 7.08 -1.47
CA ALA A 24 -1.88 6.20 -2.53
C ALA A 24 -2.94 6.04 -3.64
N LEU A 25 -4.22 5.91 -3.26
CA LEU A 25 -5.32 5.93 -4.24
C LEU A 25 -5.34 7.24 -5.04
N LEU A 26 -5.22 8.40 -4.38
CA LEU A 26 -5.13 9.69 -5.06
C LEU A 26 -3.93 9.76 -6.02
N TYR A 27 -2.79 9.18 -5.63
CA TYR A 27 -1.62 9.10 -6.50
C TYR A 27 -1.89 8.26 -7.75
N LEU A 28 -2.44 7.05 -7.61
CA LEU A 28 -2.78 6.15 -8.72
C LEU A 28 -3.74 6.81 -9.72
N LEU A 29 -4.70 7.58 -9.23
CA LEU A 29 -5.68 8.30 -10.06
C LEU A 29 -5.07 9.51 -10.78
N GLY A 30 -4.13 10.19 -10.14
CA GLY A 30 -3.54 11.43 -10.66
C GLY A 30 -2.27 11.25 -11.47
N CYS A 31 -1.56 10.13 -11.37
CA CYS A 31 -0.28 9.92 -12.07
C CYS A 31 -0.44 9.93 -13.61
N GLY A 32 -1.52 9.35 -14.12
CA GLY A 32 -1.86 9.34 -15.55
C GLY A 32 -1.31 8.13 -16.32
N GLU A 33 -0.54 7.27 -15.66
CA GLU A 33 0.07 6.06 -16.22
C GLU A 33 -0.66 4.76 -15.82
N VAL A 34 -1.68 4.85 -14.96
CA VAL A 34 -2.43 3.72 -14.41
C VAL A 34 -3.84 3.65 -14.97
N GLU A 35 -4.28 2.45 -15.31
CA GLU A 35 -5.67 2.04 -15.47
C GLU A 35 -6.05 1.24 -14.21
N LEU A 36 -6.77 1.89 -13.29
CA LEU A 36 -7.21 1.25 -12.05
C LEU A 36 -8.43 0.37 -12.33
N LEU A 37 -8.23 -0.95 -12.33
CA LEU A 37 -9.26 -1.94 -12.68
C LEU A 37 -10.22 -2.24 -11.53
N GLY A 38 -9.81 -1.98 -10.29
CA GLY A 38 -10.60 -2.19 -9.10
C GLY A 38 -9.81 -1.98 -7.83
N ILE A 39 -10.54 -1.90 -6.73
CA ILE A 39 -10.00 -1.79 -5.37
C ILE A 39 -10.53 -2.97 -4.56
N THR A 40 -9.66 -3.64 -3.83
CA THR A 40 -10.03 -4.69 -2.87
C THR A 40 -9.70 -4.21 -1.46
N SER A 41 -10.65 -4.35 -0.53
CA SER A 41 -10.44 -3.97 0.86
C SER A 41 -9.99 -5.15 1.69
N THR A 42 -9.05 -4.93 2.59
CA THR A 42 -8.59 -5.93 3.56
C THR A 42 -8.61 -5.35 4.97
N TYR A 43 -8.26 -6.13 5.98
CA TYR A 43 -8.08 -5.64 7.35
C TYR A 43 -6.62 -5.28 7.63
N GLY A 44 -6.40 -4.53 8.68
CA GLY A 44 -5.09 -4.06 9.17
C GLY A 44 -5.29 -2.82 10.03
N ASN A 45 -5.27 -1.64 9.43
CA ASN A 45 -5.55 -0.36 10.11
C ASN A 45 -6.93 -0.34 10.79
N SER A 46 -7.89 -1.12 10.27
CA SER A 46 -9.19 -1.34 10.88
C SER A 46 -9.81 -2.67 10.44
N LYS A 47 -11.04 -2.97 10.92
CA LYS A 47 -11.81 -4.12 10.46
C LYS A 47 -12.21 -3.94 8.99
N THR A 48 -12.25 -5.01 8.22
CA THR A 48 -12.57 -5.00 6.79
C THR A 48 -13.88 -4.28 6.46
N ASP A 49 -14.92 -4.44 7.28
CA ASP A 49 -16.19 -3.72 7.10
C ASP A 49 -16.00 -2.19 7.14
N ILE A 50 -15.22 -1.69 8.09
CA ILE A 50 -14.93 -0.26 8.24
C ILE A 50 -14.13 0.22 7.03
N VAL A 51 -13.08 -0.49 6.66
CA VAL A 51 -12.24 -0.20 5.49
C VAL A 51 -13.08 -0.18 4.22
N TYR A 52 -13.91 -1.19 3.99
CA TYR A 52 -14.77 -1.30 2.82
C TYR A 52 -15.72 -0.12 2.66
N HIS A 53 -16.46 0.20 3.72
CA HIS A 53 -17.40 1.32 3.70
C HIS A 53 -16.69 2.68 3.60
N ASN A 54 -15.52 2.81 4.22
CA ASN A 54 -14.70 4.02 4.10
C ASN A 54 -14.19 4.22 2.67
N THR A 55 -13.75 3.14 2.02
CA THR A 55 -13.30 3.18 0.61
C THR A 55 -14.45 3.56 -0.32
N ILE A 56 -15.67 3.03 -0.10
CA ILE A 56 -16.88 3.45 -0.84
C ILE A 56 -17.18 4.93 -0.61
N ARG A 57 -17.11 5.42 0.65
CA ARG A 57 -17.30 6.83 0.97
C ARG A 57 -16.31 7.71 0.22
N MET A 58 -15.03 7.38 0.27
CA MET A 58 -13.98 8.10 -0.45
C MET A 58 -14.20 8.08 -1.97
N ALA A 59 -14.54 6.92 -2.53
CA ALA A 59 -14.83 6.78 -3.95
C ALA A 59 -16.01 7.67 -4.39
N LYS A 60 -17.04 7.81 -3.55
CA LYS A 60 -18.17 8.70 -3.81
C LYS A 60 -17.76 10.19 -3.81
N GLU A 61 -16.94 10.62 -2.84
CA GLU A 61 -16.44 11.99 -2.78
C GLU A 61 -15.52 12.34 -3.96
N LEU A 62 -14.81 11.35 -4.48
CA LEU A 62 -13.91 11.48 -5.63
C LEU A 62 -14.58 11.17 -6.99
N GLU A 63 -15.88 10.85 -6.99
CA GLU A 63 -16.67 10.51 -8.21
C GLU A 63 -16.15 9.28 -8.97
N LEU A 64 -15.66 8.26 -8.25
CA LEU A 64 -15.07 7.03 -8.80
C LEU A 64 -16.09 5.89 -9.00
N GLY A 65 -17.36 6.19 -9.19
CA GLY A 65 -18.44 5.19 -9.25
C GLY A 65 -18.31 4.12 -10.34
N HIS A 66 -17.37 4.28 -11.26
CA HIS A 66 -17.07 3.31 -12.33
C HIS A 66 -16.03 2.26 -11.91
N ILE A 67 -15.31 2.45 -10.78
CA ILE A 67 -14.27 1.53 -10.31
C ILE A 67 -14.91 0.53 -9.34
N PRO A 68 -14.85 -0.78 -9.61
CA PRO A 68 -15.39 -1.79 -8.69
C PRO A 68 -14.59 -1.82 -7.38
N ILE A 69 -15.32 -1.87 -6.25
CA ILE A 69 -14.74 -2.05 -4.93
C ILE A 69 -15.26 -3.38 -4.39
N LYS A 70 -14.34 -4.25 -3.94
CA LYS A 70 -14.64 -5.61 -3.46
C LYS A 70 -14.22 -5.79 -2.02
N LYS A 71 -15.16 -6.31 -1.21
CA LYS A 71 -14.89 -6.62 0.19
C LYS A 71 -14.02 -7.88 0.29
N GLY A 72 -12.96 -7.81 1.05
CA GLY A 72 -12.02 -8.91 1.31
C GLY A 72 -12.27 -9.66 2.61
N GLY A 73 -11.29 -10.49 2.96
CA GLY A 73 -11.30 -11.26 4.19
C GLY A 73 -11.33 -10.41 5.46
N GLU A 74 -11.94 -10.94 6.51
CA GLU A 74 -12.07 -10.25 7.81
C GLU A 74 -10.99 -10.69 8.81
N LYS A 75 -10.27 -11.76 8.47
CA LYS A 75 -9.21 -12.36 9.32
C LYS A 75 -8.24 -13.21 8.50
N ALA A 76 -7.11 -13.51 9.08
CA ALA A 76 -6.12 -14.43 8.53
C ALA A 76 -6.73 -15.79 8.14
N GLY A 77 -6.31 -16.30 6.98
CA GLY A 77 -6.71 -17.61 6.48
C GLY A 77 -8.13 -17.69 5.92
N GLU A 78 -8.82 -16.59 5.72
CA GLU A 78 -10.14 -16.58 5.08
C GLU A 78 -10.01 -16.60 3.57
N VAL A 79 -10.74 -17.54 2.91
CA VAL A 79 -10.66 -17.74 1.44
C VAL A 79 -11.92 -17.23 0.74
N GLU A 80 -13.09 -17.48 1.32
CA GLU A 80 -14.39 -17.29 0.67
C GLU A 80 -14.88 -15.84 0.82
N HIS A 81 -14.38 -14.92 -0.04
CA HIS A 81 -14.78 -13.52 -0.05
C HIS A 81 -14.62 -12.90 -1.44
N GLU A 82 -15.35 -11.80 -1.72
CA GLU A 82 -15.42 -11.18 -3.04
C GLU A 82 -14.07 -10.77 -3.61
N ALA A 83 -13.16 -10.23 -2.78
CA ALA A 83 -11.85 -9.75 -3.22
C ALA A 83 -10.97 -10.87 -3.75
N GLY A 84 -10.96 -12.06 -3.10
CA GLY A 84 -10.19 -13.22 -3.56
C GLY A 84 -10.64 -13.70 -4.96
N TYR A 85 -11.95 -13.82 -5.16
CA TYR A 85 -12.51 -14.18 -6.47
C TYR A 85 -12.23 -13.12 -7.53
N PHE A 86 -12.38 -11.85 -7.20
CA PHE A 86 -12.12 -10.74 -8.10
C PHE A 86 -10.66 -10.68 -8.54
N LEU A 87 -9.72 -10.82 -7.61
CA LEU A 87 -8.28 -10.86 -7.91
C LEU A 87 -7.93 -12.01 -8.84
N ALA A 88 -8.44 -13.23 -8.56
CA ALA A 88 -8.22 -14.40 -9.40
C ALA A 88 -8.82 -14.22 -10.81
N GLU A 89 -10.01 -13.61 -10.91
CA GLU A 89 -10.63 -13.27 -12.20
C GLU A 89 -9.81 -12.26 -12.99
N MET A 90 -9.37 -11.17 -12.35
CA MET A 90 -8.58 -10.13 -13.01
C MET A 90 -7.22 -10.65 -13.48
N ALA A 91 -6.56 -11.51 -12.69
CA ALA A 91 -5.32 -12.14 -13.07
C ALA A 91 -5.45 -13.01 -14.33
N ARG A 92 -6.51 -13.82 -14.44
CA ARG A 92 -6.81 -14.59 -15.64
C ARG A 92 -7.13 -13.70 -16.85
N LYS A 93 -7.97 -12.68 -16.63
CA LYS A 93 -8.43 -11.77 -17.69
C LYS A 93 -7.28 -10.95 -18.28
N TYR A 94 -6.36 -10.52 -17.45
CA TYR A 94 -5.22 -9.68 -17.83
C TYR A 94 -3.88 -10.40 -17.61
N THR A 95 -3.83 -11.67 -18.02
CA THR A 95 -2.64 -12.53 -17.83
C THR A 95 -1.37 -11.84 -18.32
N LYS A 96 -0.36 -11.74 -17.44
CA LYS A 96 0.93 -11.07 -17.66
C LYS A 96 0.85 -9.55 -17.90
N GLU A 97 -0.32 -8.96 -17.71
CA GLU A 97 -0.50 -7.51 -17.83
C GLU A 97 -0.91 -6.89 -16.48
N LEU A 98 -1.55 -7.69 -15.58
CA LEU A 98 -2.01 -7.22 -14.29
C LEU A 98 -0.85 -6.96 -13.34
N SER A 99 -0.75 -5.74 -12.85
CA SER A 99 0.04 -5.37 -11.68
C SER A 99 -0.85 -5.29 -10.45
N ILE A 100 -0.37 -5.76 -9.31
CA ILE A 100 -1.07 -5.64 -8.02
C ILE A 100 -0.24 -4.74 -7.11
N LEU A 101 -0.90 -3.71 -6.57
CA LEU A 101 -0.39 -2.95 -5.43
C LEU A 101 -1.13 -3.42 -4.19
N ALA A 102 -0.40 -3.88 -3.16
CA ALA A 102 -1.01 -4.32 -1.90
C ALA A 102 -0.33 -3.63 -0.71
N THR A 103 -1.16 -2.95 0.09
CA THR A 103 -0.71 -2.06 1.18
C THR A 103 -1.40 -2.35 2.52
N GLY A 104 -2.05 -3.50 2.64
CA GLY A 104 -2.63 -4.02 3.87
C GLY A 104 -2.28 -5.48 4.09
N SER A 105 -3.07 -6.22 4.88
CA SER A 105 -2.87 -7.67 5.04
C SER A 105 -2.94 -8.39 3.70
N LEU A 106 -2.09 -9.39 3.48
CA LEU A 106 -2.00 -10.11 2.20
C LEU A 106 -3.00 -11.27 2.06
N THR A 107 -3.98 -11.36 2.95
CA THR A 107 -5.01 -12.40 2.98
C THR A 107 -5.76 -12.51 1.65
N ASN A 108 -6.09 -11.38 1.01
CA ASN A 108 -6.82 -11.38 -0.25
C ASN A 108 -6.01 -12.01 -1.41
N LEU A 109 -4.70 -11.75 -1.47
CA LEU A 109 -3.80 -12.34 -2.46
C LEU A 109 -3.62 -13.84 -2.21
N TRP A 110 -3.50 -14.23 -0.94
CA TRP A 110 -3.45 -15.64 -0.55
C TRP A 110 -4.74 -16.37 -0.90
N ALA A 111 -5.90 -15.77 -0.64
CA ALA A 111 -7.21 -16.32 -1.02
C ALA A 111 -7.33 -16.49 -2.54
N ALA A 112 -6.92 -15.48 -3.33
CA ALA A 112 -6.89 -15.57 -4.79
C ALA A 112 -6.04 -16.75 -5.28
N TRP A 113 -4.87 -16.98 -4.65
CA TRP A 113 -4.03 -18.14 -4.96
C TRP A 113 -4.68 -19.47 -4.51
N LYS A 114 -5.41 -19.51 -3.39
CA LYS A 114 -6.16 -20.71 -2.99
C LYS A 114 -7.29 -21.04 -3.97
N ILE A 115 -7.97 -20.03 -4.50
CA ILE A 115 -9.03 -20.15 -5.50
C ILE A 115 -8.46 -20.55 -6.87
N ASP A 116 -7.31 -19.97 -7.23
CA ASP A 116 -6.61 -20.28 -8.48
C ASP A 116 -5.11 -20.50 -8.21
N PRO A 117 -4.64 -21.74 -8.14
CA PRO A 117 -3.21 -22.04 -7.90
C PRO A 117 -2.24 -21.44 -8.93
N GLN A 118 -2.73 -21.02 -10.11
CA GLN A 118 -1.95 -20.32 -11.14
C GLN A 118 -2.00 -18.79 -11.00
N PHE A 119 -2.64 -18.26 -9.97
CA PHE A 119 -2.84 -16.81 -9.77
C PHE A 119 -1.54 -16.02 -9.95
N PHE A 120 -0.47 -16.38 -9.24
CA PHE A 120 0.82 -15.69 -9.34
C PHE A 120 1.53 -15.93 -10.69
N ASP A 121 1.17 -17.00 -11.41
CA ASP A 121 1.65 -17.22 -12.79
C ASP A 121 1.00 -16.27 -13.78
N HIS A 122 -0.24 -15.85 -13.53
CA HIS A 122 -0.96 -14.88 -14.36
C HIS A 122 -0.58 -13.44 -14.09
N VAL A 123 -0.22 -13.09 -12.85
CA VAL A 123 0.14 -11.73 -12.46
C VAL A 123 1.49 -11.32 -13.08
N LYS A 124 1.59 -10.07 -13.52
CA LYS A 124 2.82 -9.48 -14.06
C LYS A 124 3.83 -9.15 -12.96
N GLU A 125 3.36 -8.45 -11.94
CA GLU A 125 4.15 -7.98 -10.81
C GLU A 125 3.27 -7.75 -9.57
N VAL A 126 3.84 -7.92 -8.39
CA VAL A 126 3.23 -7.59 -7.11
C VAL A 126 4.13 -6.61 -6.40
N VAL A 127 3.61 -5.42 -6.11
CA VAL A 127 4.30 -4.39 -5.32
C VAL A 127 3.60 -4.26 -3.98
N LEU A 128 4.37 -4.36 -2.92
CA LEU A 128 3.90 -4.39 -1.55
C LEU A 128 4.40 -3.16 -0.79
N MET A 129 3.60 -2.66 0.13
CA MET A 129 4.10 -1.95 1.29
C MET A 129 4.08 -2.92 2.47
N GLY A 130 5.22 -3.13 3.09
CA GLY A 130 5.31 -4.01 4.26
C GLY A 130 6.70 -4.58 4.50
N GLY A 131 6.80 -5.21 5.65
CA GLY A 131 8.04 -5.81 6.12
C GLY A 131 9.05 -4.81 6.67
N ILE A 132 9.87 -5.32 7.57
CA ILE A 132 11.00 -4.60 8.17
C ILE A 132 12.25 -5.49 8.12
N THR A 133 13.43 -4.88 7.95
CA THR A 133 14.73 -5.57 7.99
C THR A 133 15.49 -5.31 9.28
N GLU A 134 15.08 -4.29 10.03
CA GLU A 134 15.59 -3.90 11.34
C GLU A 134 14.46 -3.27 12.15
N PRO A 135 14.58 -3.07 13.47
CA PRO A 135 13.54 -2.46 14.26
C PRO A 135 13.10 -1.11 13.69
N LEU A 136 11.79 -0.92 13.53
CA LEU A 136 11.22 0.31 13.03
C LEU A 136 11.11 1.31 14.19
N VAL A 137 12.03 2.28 14.23
CA VAL A 137 12.13 3.21 15.35
C VAL A 137 11.64 4.59 14.96
N PHE A 138 10.55 5.04 15.57
CA PHE A 138 10.16 6.43 15.62
C PHE A 138 10.82 7.13 16.82
N GLN A 139 10.87 8.44 16.81
CA GLN A 139 11.57 9.22 17.84
C GLN A 139 11.35 8.74 19.28
N LYS A 140 10.14 8.27 19.62
CA LYS A 140 9.76 7.87 20.98
C LYS A 140 9.40 6.39 21.14
N LYS A 141 9.24 5.65 20.05
CA LYS A 141 8.73 4.28 20.08
C LYS A 141 9.40 3.38 19.04
N VAL A 142 9.49 2.11 19.38
CA VAL A 142 9.65 1.05 18.40
C VAL A 142 8.24 0.70 17.90
N MET A 143 8.04 0.70 16.60
CA MET A 143 6.77 0.39 15.97
C MET A 143 6.78 -1.06 15.51
N ASP A 144 5.63 -1.70 15.61
CA ASP A 144 5.40 -2.99 14.98
C ASP A 144 5.11 -2.82 13.50
N GLU A 145 5.47 -3.81 12.71
CA GLU A 145 5.07 -3.88 11.32
C GLU A 145 3.66 -4.49 11.24
N LEU A 146 2.77 -3.86 10.51
CA LEU A 146 1.36 -4.24 10.51
C LEU A 146 1.00 -5.20 9.35
N ASN A 147 1.38 -4.86 8.11
CA ASN A 147 0.81 -5.48 6.92
C ASN A 147 1.14 -6.96 6.78
N PHE A 148 2.40 -7.35 7.00
CA PHE A 148 2.80 -8.75 6.93
C PHE A 148 2.42 -9.53 8.18
N SER A 149 2.47 -8.86 9.35
CA SER A 149 2.15 -9.50 10.62
C SER A 149 0.66 -9.82 10.81
N CYS A 150 -0.23 -9.13 10.09
CA CYS A 150 -1.67 -9.43 10.11
C CYS A 150 -2.00 -10.85 9.62
N ASP A 151 -1.25 -11.36 8.62
CA ASP A 151 -1.40 -12.73 8.12
C ASP A 151 -0.04 -13.29 7.68
N PRO A 152 0.75 -13.87 8.61
CA PRO A 152 2.09 -14.41 8.31
C PRO A 152 2.08 -15.53 7.28
N GLU A 153 1.01 -16.34 7.22
CA GLU A 153 0.85 -17.40 6.21
C GLU A 153 0.66 -16.82 4.81
N ALA A 154 -0.19 -15.81 4.69
CA ALA A 154 -0.42 -15.11 3.44
C ALA A 154 0.86 -14.40 2.98
N SER A 155 1.53 -13.69 3.89
CA SER A 155 2.77 -12.97 3.61
C SER A 155 3.88 -13.92 3.15
N TYR A 156 4.05 -15.05 3.83
CA TYR A 156 4.99 -16.08 3.41
C TYR A 156 4.66 -16.61 2.01
N THR A 157 3.39 -16.88 1.75
CA THR A 157 2.96 -17.41 0.45
C THR A 157 3.20 -16.41 -0.68
N VAL A 158 2.83 -15.14 -0.50
CA VAL A 158 3.04 -14.10 -1.51
C VAL A 158 4.53 -13.91 -1.79
N LEU A 159 5.35 -13.75 -0.76
CA LEU A 159 6.79 -13.52 -0.89
C LEU A 159 7.54 -14.71 -1.52
N THR A 160 7.03 -15.93 -1.39
CA THR A 160 7.67 -17.15 -1.94
C THR A 160 7.09 -17.60 -3.27
N ARG A 161 5.86 -17.21 -3.63
CA ARG A 161 5.15 -17.68 -4.82
C ARG A 161 5.07 -16.65 -5.94
N ALA A 162 5.00 -15.35 -5.60
CA ALA A 162 4.99 -14.31 -6.61
C ALA A 162 6.36 -14.23 -7.31
N LYS A 163 6.35 -14.31 -8.64
CA LYS A 163 7.59 -14.37 -9.44
C LYS A 163 8.32 -13.03 -9.55
N ASN A 164 7.57 -11.95 -9.49
CA ASN A 164 8.07 -10.58 -9.58
C ASN A 164 7.46 -9.79 -8.43
N VAL A 165 8.09 -9.90 -7.26
CA VAL A 165 7.65 -9.24 -6.04
C VAL A 165 8.68 -8.22 -5.58
N ALA A 166 8.19 -7.02 -5.31
CA ALA A 166 8.96 -5.96 -4.66
C ALA A 166 8.22 -5.48 -3.42
N THR A 167 8.93 -5.19 -2.35
CA THR A 167 8.33 -4.58 -1.15
C THR A 167 9.11 -3.34 -0.73
N VAL A 168 8.40 -2.22 -0.61
CA VAL A 168 8.93 -1.01 0.01
C VAL A 168 8.78 -1.19 1.52
N THR A 169 9.92 -1.37 2.19
CA THR A 169 9.93 -1.69 3.63
C THR A 169 9.63 -0.47 4.50
N GLY A 170 9.11 -0.72 5.70
CA GLY A 170 8.90 0.35 6.68
C GLY A 170 10.17 1.15 6.99
N ASN A 171 11.32 0.49 7.07
CA ASN A 171 12.61 1.18 7.28
C ASN A 171 12.97 2.14 6.15
N GLU A 172 12.64 1.78 4.90
CA GLU A 172 12.91 2.64 3.75
C GLU A 172 12.00 3.87 3.73
N CYS A 173 10.72 3.70 4.09
CA CYS A 173 9.73 4.76 4.15
C CYS A 173 10.09 5.88 5.12
N LEU A 174 10.85 5.59 6.19
CA LEU A 174 11.29 6.60 7.16
C LEU A 174 12.25 7.67 6.58
N LYS A 175 12.73 7.49 5.36
CA LYS A 175 13.64 8.44 4.70
C LYS A 175 12.96 9.72 4.21
N ILE A 176 11.64 9.71 4.02
CA ILE A 176 10.90 10.86 3.49
C ILE A 176 9.73 11.19 4.43
N LEU A 177 9.91 12.19 5.28
CA LEU A 177 8.83 12.74 6.11
C LEU A 177 8.13 13.86 5.34
N PHE A 178 6.80 13.81 5.26
CA PHE A 178 5.94 14.89 4.77
C PHE A 178 5.43 15.69 5.95
N ARG A 179 5.76 16.99 5.99
CA ARG A 179 5.38 17.87 7.11
C ARG A 179 3.95 18.39 6.95
N ALA A 180 3.27 18.62 8.06
CA ALA A 180 1.91 19.17 8.06
C ALA A 180 1.80 20.49 7.30
N GLU A 181 2.81 21.38 7.42
CA GLU A 181 2.86 22.66 6.71
C GLU A 181 2.93 22.47 5.18
N GLU A 182 3.66 21.46 4.67
CA GLU A 182 3.72 21.17 3.24
C GLU A 182 2.35 20.81 2.66
N TYR A 183 1.54 20.03 3.40
CA TYR A 183 0.18 19.69 2.95
C TYR A 183 -0.71 20.93 2.89
N ARG A 184 -0.59 21.82 3.88
CA ARG A 184 -1.30 23.09 3.85
C ARG A 184 -0.92 23.93 2.63
N GLU A 185 0.37 24.04 2.35
CA GLU A 185 0.88 24.83 1.24
C GLU A 185 0.63 24.22 -0.13
N LYS A 186 0.70 22.92 -0.26
CA LYS A 186 0.65 22.24 -1.55
C LYS A 186 -0.75 21.73 -1.93
N ILE A 187 -1.62 21.48 -0.94
CA ILE A 187 -2.97 20.94 -1.16
C ILE A 187 -4.02 22.00 -0.84
N LEU A 188 -4.11 22.50 0.39
CA LEU A 188 -5.19 23.41 0.80
C LEU A 188 -5.19 24.71 -0.02
N LYS A 189 -4.03 25.23 -0.38
CA LYS A 189 -3.93 26.45 -1.21
C LYS A 189 -4.50 26.31 -2.63
N LEU A 190 -4.78 25.08 -3.11
CA LEU A 190 -5.46 24.88 -4.39
C LEU A 190 -6.90 25.37 -4.37
N ASN A 191 -7.49 25.55 -3.18
CA ASN A 191 -8.80 26.16 -2.96
C ASN A 191 -9.93 25.52 -3.78
N THR A 192 -9.94 24.19 -3.86
CA THR A 192 -11.00 23.39 -4.48
C THR A 192 -11.72 22.59 -3.41
N ARG A 193 -12.97 22.16 -3.69
CA ARG A 193 -13.73 21.28 -2.80
C ARG A 193 -12.97 19.98 -2.49
N LYS A 194 -12.27 19.40 -3.50
CA LYS A 194 -11.44 18.21 -3.32
C LYS A 194 -10.25 18.49 -2.40
N ALA A 195 -9.58 19.65 -2.56
CA ALA A 195 -8.47 20.05 -1.70
C ALA A 195 -8.90 20.15 -0.23
N GLU A 196 -10.05 20.80 0.02
CA GLU A 196 -10.62 20.90 1.37
C GLU A 196 -10.97 19.53 1.95
N PHE A 197 -11.64 18.68 1.16
CA PHE A 197 -11.97 17.32 1.58
C PHE A 197 -10.71 16.52 1.95
N ILE A 198 -9.68 16.54 1.11
CA ILE A 198 -8.42 15.84 1.35
C ILE A 198 -7.73 16.38 2.60
N TYR A 199 -7.54 17.70 2.70
CA TYR A 199 -6.87 18.31 3.83
C TYR A 199 -7.58 18.02 5.16
N ASN A 200 -8.90 18.15 5.20
CA ASN A 200 -9.69 17.87 6.40
C ASN A 200 -9.65 16.37 6.79
N SER A 201 -9.44 15.50 5.83
CA SER A 201 -9.33 14.04 6.08
C SER A 201 -7.98 13.64 6.67
N ILE A 202 -6.92 14.44 6.47
CA ILE A 202 -5.55 14.09 6.89
C ILE A 202 -5.09 14.80 8.16
N ILE A 203 -5.65 15.98 8.47
CA ILE A 203 -5.12 16.82 9.54
C ILE A 203 -5.16 16.15 10.92
N GLY A 204 -6.21 15.39 11.21
CA GLY A 204 -6.33 14.64 12.47
C GLY A 204 -5.26 13.58 12.67
N TRP A 205 -4.73 13.03 11.58
CA TRP A 205 -3.61 12.09 11.63
C TRP A 205 -2.28 12.77 11.97
N PHE A 206 -2.06 13.99 11.51
CA PHE A 206 -0.88 14.78 11.90
C PHE A 206 -0.90 15.15 13.38
N ASP A 207 -2.05 15.57 13.89
CA ASP A 207 -2.22 15.86 15.33
C ASP A 207 -1.93 14.60 16.16
N TYR A 208 -2.47 13.46 15.74
CA TYR A 208 -2.20 12.18 16.39
C TYR A 208 -0.71 11.81 16.36
N ASN A 209 -0.03 11.96 15.22
CA ASN A 209 1.40 11.68 15.09
C ASN A 209 2.26 12.58 15.97
N MET A 210 1.90 13.86 16.07
CA MET A 210 2.61 14.80 16.97
C MET A 210 2.45 14.37 18.43
N ASP A 211 1.23 14.08 18.86
CA ASP A 211 0.93 13.77 20.25
C ASP A 211 1.52 12.40 20.68
N HIS A 212 1.42 11.38 19.84
CA HIS A 212 1.78 10.01 20.18
C HIS A 212 3.22 9.64 19.86
N TYR A 213 3.75 10.19 18.75
CA TYR A 213 5.08 9.83 18.25
C TYR A 213 6.08 11.00 18.27
N GLY A 214 5.60 12.24 18.40
CA GLY A 214 6.44 13.45 18.32
C GLY A 214 6.90 13.75 16.90
N ILE A 215 6.10 13.37 15.89
CA ILE A 215 6.37 13.54 14.47
C ILE A 215 5.51 14.71 13.96
N ASP A 216 6.15 15.77 13.45
CA ASP A 216 5.47 16.89 12.80
C ASP A 216 5.20 16.53 11.32
N GLY A 217 4.15 15.77 11.09
CA GLY A 217 3.77 15.28 9.76
C GLY A 217 3.38 13.82 9.72
N ALA A 218 3.57 13.18 8.55
CA ALA A 218 3.34 11.77 8.34
C ALA A 218 4.37 11.16 7.37
N TYR A 219 4.59 9.87 7.50
CA TYR A 219 5.21 9.05 6.48
C TYR A 219 4.10 8.48 5.59
N ASN A 220 4.23 8.64 4.29
CA ASN A 220 3.24 8.16 3.32
C ASN A 220 3.65 6.76 2.83
N TRP A 221 3.63 5.79 3.73
CA TRP A 221 4.14 4.42 3.52
C TRP A 221 3.68 3.84 2.18
N ASP A 222 2.38 3.81 1.95
CA ASP A 222 1.74 3.17 0.80
C ASP A 222 1.94 3.95 -0.49
N VAL A 223 2.02 5.28 -0.38
CA VAL A 223 2.26 6.14 -1.54
C VAL A 223 3.61 5.84 -2.19
N TYR A 224 4.64 5.52 -1.39
CA TYR A 224 5.96 5.18 -1.95
C TYR A 224 5.92 3.88 -2.74
N SER A 225 5.14 2.90 -2.31
CA SER A 225 4.91 1.66 -3.06
C SER A 225 4.15 1.92 -4.35
N ALA A 226 3.15 2.82 -4.32
CA ALA A 226 2.45 3.26 -5.52
C ALA A 226 3.38 4.00 -6.49
N VAL A 227 4.29 4.87 -5.98
CA VAL A 227 5.30 5.54 -6.82
C VAL A 227 6.27 4.53 -7.41
N TYR A 228 6.77 3.57 -6.63
CA TYR A 228 7.64 2.52 -7.15
C TYR A 228 6.98 1.71 -8.27
N LEU A 229 5.71 1.35 -8.09
CA LEU A 229 4.94 0.65 -9.14
C LEU A 229 4.93 1.41 -10.46
N VAL A 230 4.82 2.74 -10.43
CA VAL A 230 4.66 3.60 -11.63
C VAL A 230 6.01 4.07 -12.16
N HIS A 231 6.90 4.52 -11.28
CA HIS A 231 8.19 5.15 -11.56
C HIS A 231 9.35 4.44 -10.87
N PRO A 232 9.63 3.17 -11.21
CA PRO A 232 10.72 2.41 -10.59
C PRO A 232 12.11 3.06 -10.82
N GLU A 233 12.26 3.91 -11.85
CA GLU A 233 13.50 4.65 -12.13
C GLU A 233 13.88 5.71 -11.08
N LEU A 234 12.98 6.01 -10.14
CA LEU A 234 13.25 6.87 -8.98
C LEU A 234 13.86 6.09 -7.81
N PHE A 235 13.95 4.78 -7.95
CA PHE A 235 14.46 3.85 -6.95
C PHE A 235 15.63 3.06 -7.50
N GLU A 236 16.34 2.37 -6.63
CA GLU A 236 17.34 1.37 -6.98
C GLU A 236 16.84 0.00 -6.51
N ASP A 237 16.66 -0.93 -7.44
CA ASP A 237 16.31 -2.30 -7.13
C ASP A 237 17.40 -2.98 -6.31
N GLN A 238 17.02 -3.57 -5.18
CA GLN A 238 17.91 -4.34 -4.34
C GLN A 238 17.34 -5.74 -4.13
N TYR A 239 17.80 -6.69 -4.95
CA TYR A 239 17.40 -8.09 -4.82
C TYR A 239 18.13 -8.74 -3.65
N CYS A 240 17.41 -9.03 -2.58
CA CYS A 240 17.94 -9.61 -1.36
C CYS A 240 17.59 -11.09 -1.26
N GLU A 241 18.59 -11.94 -1.03
CA GLU A 241 18.37 -13.31 -0.63
C GLU A 241 17.88 -13.35 0.82
N MET A 242 16.86 -14.16 1.09
CA MET A 242 16.19 -14.21 2.39
C MET A 242 15.90 -15.64 2.84
N ASN A 243 15.98 -15.84 4.14
CA ASN A 243 15.38 -16.99 4.83
C ASN A 243 14.05 -16.55 5.44
N LEU A 244 12.97 -16.71 4.65
CA LEU A 244 11.64 -16.36 5.12
C LEU A 244 11.09 -17.46 6.05
N SER A 245 10.54 -17.06 7.17
CA SER A 245 9.80 -17.91 8.09
C SER A 245 8.50 -17.24 8.53
N LYS A 246 7.47 -18.04 8.80
CA LYS A 246 6.21 -17.49 9.33
C LYS A 246 6.40 -16.86 10.70
N GLU A 247 7.29 -17.41 11.52
CA GLU A 247 7.63 -16.89 12.84
C GLU A 247 8.25 -15.49 12.78
N ASP A 248 9.16 -15.24 11.84
CA ASP A 248 9.68 -13.88 11.62
C ASP A 248 8.58 -12.95 11.08
N LEU A 249 7.71 -13.45 10.21
CA LEU A 249 6.62 -12.68 9.61
C LEU A 249 5.48 -12.37 10.59
N GLU A 250 5.34 -13.07 11.72
CA GLU A 250 4.46 -12.67 12.84
C GLU A 250 4.82 -11.28 13.38
N ARG A 251 6.03 -10.82 13.08
CA ARG A 251 6.55 -9.48 13.42
C ARG A 251 6.87 -8.66 12.17
N GLY A 252 6.48 -9.13 10.99
CA GLY A 252 6.78 -8.52 9.71
C GLY A 252 8.27 -8.51 9.35
N TYR A 253 9.09 -9.36 9.96
CA TYR A 253 10.55 -9.32 9.80
C TYR A 253 11.01 -10.08 8.54
N LEU A 254 11.79 -9.39 7.71
CA LEU A 254 12.43 -9.93 6.51
C LEU A 254 13.90 -10.22 6.81
N ARG A 255 14.22 -11.49 7.02
CA ARG A 255 15.57 -11.91 7.39
C ARG A 255 16.46 -12.07 6.17
N ILE A 256 17.26 -11.06 5.88
CA ILE A 256 18.26 -11.09 4.81
C ILE A 256 19.37 -12.10 5.17
N SER A 257 19.77 -12.94 4.20
CA SER A 257 20.78 -14.00 4.37
C SER A 257 21.57 -14.20 3.09
N GLN A 258 22.87 -14.40 3.16
CA GLN A 258 23.75 -14.63 2.00
C GLN A 258 23.51 -15.98 1.29
N ASN A 259 22.75 -16.88 1.88
CA ASN A 259 22.38 -18.19 1.30
C ASN A 259 20.87 -18.42 1.44
N GLY A 260 20.09 -17.35 1.28
CA GLY A 260 18.63 -17.41 1.37
C GLY A 260 18.03 -18.18 0.19
N THR A 261 16.94 -18.89 0.43
CA THR A 261 16.24 -19.67 -0.60
C THR A 261 15.24 -18.87 -1.41
N ASN A 262 14.93 -17.63 -0.96
CA ASN A 262 13.99 -16.73 -1.61
C ASN A 262 14.70 -15.42 -1.96
N VAL A 263 14.33 -14.84 -3.09
CA VAL A 263 14.84 -13.54 -3.52
C VAL A 263 13.68 -12.56 -3.59
N VAL A 264 13.77 -11.47 -2.84
CA VAL A 264 12.76 -10.40 -2.84
C VAL A 264 13.45 -9.09 -3.18
N ASN A 265 12.83 -8.28 -4.03
CA ASN A 265 13.32 -6.94 -4.31
C ASN A 265 12.91 -5.98 -3.18
N LEU A 266 13.88 -5.29 -2.60
CA LEU A 266 13.71 -4.24 -1.58
C LEU A 266 14.17 -2.88 -2.16
N PRO A 267 13.35 -2.20 -2.95
CA PRO A 267 13.72 -0.96 -3.61
C PRO A 267 14.21 0.10 -2.62
N LYS A 268 15.30 0.80 -2.96
CA LYS A 268 15.86 1.90 -2.16
C LYS A 268 15.58 3.24 -2.79
N PHE A 269 15.27 4.23 -1.96
CA PHE A 269 15.07 5.60 -2.44
C PHE A 269 16.42 6.24 -2.81
N VAL A 270 16.64 6.46 -4.09
CA VAL A 270 17.86 7.14 -4.58
C VAL A 270 17.57 8.59 -4.98
N LYS A 271 16.31 8.94 -5.19
CA LYS A 271 15.87 10.28 -5.59
C LYS A 271 14.71 10.80 -4.72
N PRO A 272 14.91 10.95 -3.40
CA PRO A 272 13.81 11.28 -2.48
C PRO A 272 13.07 12.58 -2.83
N ASP A 273 13.79 13.61 -3.32
CA ASP A 273 13.18 14.88 -3.73
C ASP A 273 12.37 14.74 -5.03
N GLU A 274 12.76 13.85 -5.94
CA GLU A 274 11.99 13.56 -7.14
C GLU A 274 10.73 12.76 -6.81
N ILE A 275 10.83 11.78 -5.91
CA ILE A 275 9.68 11.03 -5.37
C ILE A 275 8.66 12.01 -4.76
N ARG A 276 9.12 12.92 -3.91
CA ARG A 276 8.25 13.95 -3.30
C ARG A 276 7.57 14.84 -4.34
N ARG A 277 8.32 15.33 -5.33
CA ARG A 277 7.77 16.15 -6.42
C ARG A 277 6.74 15.41 -7.24
N GLU A 278 7.00 14.14 -7.55
CA GLU A 278 6.09 13.29 -8.30
C GLU A 278 4.77 13.05 -7.56
N ILE A 279 4.84 12.78 -6.27
CA ILE A 279 3.65 12.61 -5.42
C ILE A 279 2.77 13.87 -5.49
N TYR A 280 3.33 15.05 -5.25
CA TYR A 280 2.54 16.29 -5.33
C TYR A 280 2.05 16.59 -6.74
N ARG A 281 2.81 16.26 -7.80
CA ARG A 281 2.38 16.40 -9.18
C ARG A 281 1.10 15.59 -9.44
N ALA A 282 1.10 14.34 -9.04
CA ALA A 282 -0.04 13.45 -9.21
C ALA A 282 -1.25 13.91 -8.39
N TRP A 283 -1.07 14.21 -7.10
CA TRP A 283 -2.15 14.71 -6.25
C TRP A 283 -2.77 16.00 -6.80
N ASN A 284 -1.95 16.99 -7.20
CA ASN A 284 -2.45 18.23 -7.76
C ASN A 284 -3.28 18.00 -9.02
N LYS A 285 -2.87 17.08 -9.90
CA LYS A 285 -3.63 16.74 -11.11
C LYS A 285 -4.97 16.07 -10.78
N MET A 286 -5.07 15.31 -9.69
CA MET A 286 -6.33 14.70 -9.25
C MET A 286 -7.25 15.74 -8.57
N ILE A 287 -6.67 16.73 -7.88
CA ILE A 287 -7.38 17.70 -7.05
C ILE A 287 -7.99 18.83 -7.90
N VAL A 288 -7.30 19.26 -8.93
CA VAL A 288 -7.75 20.30 -9.87
C VAL A 288 -8.67 19.71 -10.92
#